data_9ae81dd26e54fb880a31df422f613584
#
_entry.id   9ae81dd26e54fb880a31df422f613584
#
_cell.length_a   1.000
_cell.length_b   1.000
_cell.length_c   1.000
_cell.angle_alpha   90.00
_cell.angle_beta   90.00
_cell.angle_gamma   90.00
#
_symmetry.space_group_name_H-M   'P 1'
#
loop_
_entity.id
_entity.type
_entity.pdbx_description
1 polymer ?
#
loop_
_entity_poly.entity_id
_entity_poly.type
_entity_poly.pdbx_seq_one_letter_code
_entity_poly.pdbx_strand_id
1 'polypeptide(L)'
;MNENEKKVRTHLFISGRVQGVAFRYYTQDIAQSLGVKGWVRNCWDGKVEIVMEGEEDKVKELIGWCHQGPGSAVVEKIEIEWEKYRGEFNSFGIRE
;
A
#
# COMPACT_ATOMS: atom_id res chain seq x y z
N MET A 1 13.74 2.53 24.09
CA MET A 1 12.72 2.33 23.08
C MET A 1 12.62 3.55 22.19
N ASN A 2 12.54 3.34 20.91
CA ASN A 2 12.54 4.40 19.92
C ASN A 2 11.11 4.87 19.66
N GLU A 3 10.88 6.17 19.72
CA GLU A 3 9.56 6.74 19.43
C GLU A 3 9.14 6.50 17.98
N ASN A 4 10.12 6.26 17.07
CA ASN A 4 9.85 6.01 15.66
C ASN A 4 9.34 4.60 15.38
N GLU A 5 9.20 3.78 16.42
CA GLU A 5 8.72 2.41 16.26
C GLU A 5 7.20 2.30 16.36
N LYS A 6 6.50 3.40 16.29
CA LYS A 6 5.05 3.38 16.28
C LYS A 6 4.56 2.60 15.06
N LYS A 7 3.68 1.63 15.30
CA LYS A 7 3.09 0.84 14.23
C LYS A 7 1.69 1.34 13.91
N VAL A 8 1.39 1.37 12.62
CA VAL A 8 0.14 1.92 12.11
C VAL A 8 -0.48 0.98 11.09
N ARG A 9 -1.75 1.22 10.80
CA ARG A 9 -2.49 0.49 9.76
C ARG A 9 -3.20 1.51 8.89
N THR A 10 -3.20 1.29 7.58
CA THR A 10 -3.93 2.16 6.67
C THR A 10 -4.56 1.34 5.55
N HIS A 11 -5.67 1.84 5.03
CA HIS A 11 -6.45 1.22 3.97
C HIS A 11 -6.57 2.25 2.86
N LEU A 12 -6.12 1.90 1.65
CA LEU A 12 -6.10 2.81 0.51
C LEU A 12 -6.94 2.29 -0.64
N PHE A 13 -7.60 3.23 -1.33
CA PHE A 13 -8.20 2.98 -2.64
C PHE A 13 -7.60 3.97 -3.63
N ILE A 14 -6.98 3.46 -4.68
CA ILE A 14 -6.23 4.25 -5.66
C ILE A 14 -6.97 4.21 -6.98
N SER A 15 -7.28 5.38 -7.53
CA SER A 15 -8.01 5.53 -8.78
C SER A 15 -7.11 6.10 -9.87
N GLY A 16 -7.46 5.82 -11.12
CA GLY A 16 -6.74 6.29 -12.29
C GLY A 16 -6.36 5.12 -13.18
N ARG A 17 -5.28 5.29 -13.94
CA ARG A 17 -4.73 4.22 -14.75
C ARG A 17 -3.78 3.41 -13.87
N VAL A 18 -4.35 2.48 -13.10
CA VAL A 18 -3.60 1.76 -12.07
C VAL A 18 -3.69 0.24 -12.22
N GLN A 19 -4.57 -0.26 -13.08
CA GLN A 19 -4.62 -1.69 -13.41
C GLN A 19 -3.96 -1.93 -14.77
N GLY A 20 -3.36 -3.10 -14.95
CA GLY A 20 -2.69 -3.44 -16.20
C GLY A 20 -1.35 -2.73 -16.39
N VAL A 21 -0.80 -2.14 -15.32
CA VAL A 21 0.46 -1.39 -15.36
C VAL A 21 1.46 -1.92 -14.33
N ALA A 22 1.26 -3.15 -13.85
CA ALA A 22 2.09 -3.82 -12.85
C ALA A 22 2.10 -3.11 -11.49
N PHE A 23 1.05 -2.36 -11.16
CA PHE A 23 0.97 -1.63 -9.89
C PHE A 23 1.06 -2.56 -8.70
N ARG A 24 0.31 -3.68 -8.72
CA ARG A 24 0.30 -4.64 -7.61
C ARG A 24 1.69 -5.25 -7.38
N TYR A 25 2.36 -5.60 -8.47
CA TYR A 25 3.68 -6.24 -8.41
C TYR A 25 4.71 -5.32 -7.75
N TYR A 26 4.77 -4.06 -8.21
CA TYR A 26 5.74 -3.10 -7.65
C TYR A 26 5.39 -2.71 -6.22
N THR A 27 4.09 -2.63 -5.89
CA THR A 27 3.66 -2.37 -4.51
C THR A 27 4.19 -3.46 -3.58
N GLN A 28 4.03 -4.73 -3.97
CA GLN A 28 4.53 -5.84 -3.17
C GLN A 28 6.03 -5.77 -2.99
N ASP A 29 6.75 -5.51 -4.07
CA ASP A 29 8.21 -5.45 -4.04
C ASP A 29 8.70 -4.37 -3.07
N ILE A 30 8.14 -3.17 -3.17
CA ILE A 30 8.53 -2.06 -2.32
C ILE A 30 8.12 -2.30 -0.88
N ALA A 31 6.90 -2.82 -0.65
CA ALA A 31 6.44 -3.14 0.69
C ALA A 31 7.38 -4.13 1.37
N GLN A 32 7.80 -5.16 0.67
CA GLN A 32 8.72 -6.16 1.22
C GLN A 32 10.07 -5.53 1.58
N SER A 33 10.58 -4.64 0.74
CA SER A 33 11.84 -3.96 1.01
C SER A 33 11.76 -3.03 2.23
N LEU A 34 10.58 -2.48 2.50
CA LEU A 34 10.35 -1.58 3.63
C LEU A 34 9.91 -2.30 4.90
N GLY A 35 9.65 -3.60 4.83
CA GLY A 35 9.11 -4.33 5.97
C GLY A 35 7.65 -4.04 6.25
N VAL A 36 6.94 -3.46 5.30
CA VAL A 36 5.49 -3.21 5.41
C VAL A 36 4.75 -4.49 5.06
N LYS A 37 3.74 -4.83 5.84
CA LYS A 37 2.95 -6.05 5.66
C LYS A 37 1.53 -5.70 5.28
N GLY A 38 0.83 -6.64 4.65
CA GLY A 38 -0.53 -6.42 4.20
C GLY A 38 -0.81 -7.08 2.86
N TRP A 39 -1.61 -6.40 2.04
CA TRP A 39 -1.96 -6.95 0.73
C TRP A 39 -2.41 -5.85 -0.23
N VAL A 40 -2.37 -6.18 -1.52
CA VAL A 40 -2.83 -5.32 -2.61
C VAL A 40 -3.67 -6.15 -3.57
N ARG A 41 -4.74 -5.56 -4.09
CA ARG A 41 -5.58 -6.23 -5.09
C ARG A 41 -6.19 -5.22 -6.05
N ASN A 42 -6.60 -5.72 -7.22
CA ASN A 42 -7.42 -4.97 -8.16
C ASN A 42 -8.89 -5.08 -7.75
N CYS A 43 -9.63 -3.98 -7.87
CA CYS A 43 -11.06 -3.95 -7.62
C CYS A 43 -11.83 -3.99 -8.93
N TRP A 44 -13.10 -4.37 -8.83
CA TRP A 44 -14.01 -4.44 -9.98
C TRP A 44 -14.16 -3.11 -10.72
N ASP A 45 -14.10 -2.01 -9.97
CA ASP A 45 -14.32 -0.67 -10.52
C ASP A 45 -13.06 -0.04 -11.11
N GLY A 46 -11.98 -0.80 -11.24
CA GLY A 46 -10.74 -0.31 -11.82
C GLY A 46 -9.74 0.23 -10.81
N LYS A 47 -10.12 0.35 -9.55
CA LYS A 47 -9.21 0.83 -8.51
C LYS A 47 -8.23 -0.26 -8.08
N VAL A 48 -7.17 0.17 -7.40
CA VAL A 48 -6.29 -0.72 -6.65
C VAL A 48 -6.54 -0.48 -5.17
N GLU A 49 -6.74 -1.55 -4.42
CA GLU A 49 -6.98 -1.49 -2.98
C GLU A 49 -5.78 -2.06 -2.25
N ILE A 50 -5.34 -1.37 -1.19
CA ILE A 50 -4.18 -1.79 -0.41
C ILE A 50 -4.49 -1.66 1.07
N VAL A 51 -4.10 -2.68 1.85
CA VAL A 51 -4.06 -2.59 3.31
C VAL A 51 -2.60 -2.73 3.71
N MET A 52 -2.11 -1.81 4.52
CA MET A 52 -0.72 -1.77 4.97
C MET A 52 -0.64 -1.73 6.48
N GLU A 53 0.31 -2.49 7.03
CA GLU A 53 0.66 -2.42 8.45
C GLU A 53 2.17 -2.38 8.59
N GLY A 54 2.66 -1.58 9.53
CA GLY A 54 4.08 -1.52 9.81
C GLY A 54 4.46 -0.25 10.55
N GLU A 55 5.75 0.00 10.61
CA GLU A 55 6.27 1.22 11.22
C GLU A 55 5.76 2.43 10.45
N GLU A 56 5.37 3.45 11.17
CA GLU A 56 4.69 4.61 10.59
C GLU A 56 5.47 5.27 9.46
N ASP A 57 6.78 5.47 9.65
CA ASP A 57 7.61 6.09 8.63
C ASP A 57 7.69 5.24 7.35
N LYS A 58 7.71 3.92 7.50
CA LYS A 58 7.78 3.01 6.35
C LYS A 58 6.44 2.94 5.61
N VAL A 59 5.34 2.92 6.34
CA VAL A 59 4.00 2.96 5.75
C VAL A 59 3.83 4.26 4.96
N LYS A 60 4.24 5.38 5.53
CA LYS A 60 4.15 6.68 4.85
C LYS A 60 5.03 6.73 3.60
N GLU A 61 6.19 6.09 3.64
CA GLU A 61 7.06 6.02 2.48
C GLU A 61 6.40 5.23 1.35
N LEU A 62 5.75 4.12 1.66
CA LEU A 62 5.02 3.33 0.66
C LEU A 62 3.83 4.11 0.10
N ILE A 63 3.10 4.83 0.95
CA ILE A 63 2.01 5.69 0.49
C ILE A 63 2.53 6.74 -0.48
N GLY A 64 3.69 7.35 -0.15
CA GLY A 64 4.32 8.32 -1.03
C GLY A 64 4.60 7.77 -2.41
N TRP A 65 5.12 6.54 -2.48
CA TRP A 65 5.33 5.87 -3.76
C TRP A 65 4.01 5.63 -4.49
N CYS A 66 2.95 5.28 -3.77
CA CYS A 66 1.64 5.02 -4.37
C CYS A 66 1.06 6.24 -5.10
N HIS A 67 1.41 7.46 -4.66
CA HIS A 67 0.96 8.67 -5.35
C HIS A 67 1.52 8.76 -6.76
N GLN A 68 2.65 8.13 -7.01
CA GLN A 68 3.33 8.15 -8.29
C GLN A 68 3.06 6.85 -9.07
N GLY A 69 3.17 5.71 -8.39
CA GLY A 69 3.04 4.39 -8.99
C GLY A 69 4.19 4.07 -9.94
N PRO A 70 4.11 2.93 -10.65
CA PRO A 70 5.10 2.57 -11.67
C PRO A 70 4.97 3.47 -12.89
N GLY A 71 5.98 3.43 -13.76
CA GLY A 71 6.12 4.38 -14.86
C GLY A 71 4.90 4.53 -15.79
N SER A 72 4.15 3.44 -16.00
CA SER A 72 2.98 3.48 -16.88
C SER A 72 1.69 3.89 -16.17
N ALA A 73 1.74 4.06 -14.86
CA ALA A 73 0.56 4.39 -14.08
C ALA A 73 0.26 5.89 -14.14
N VAL A 74 -1.03 6.22 -14.02
CA VAL A 74 -1.48 7.59 -13.82
C VAL A 74 -2.39 7.54 -12.60
N VAL A 75 -1.91 8.06 -11.47
CA VAL A 75 -2.67 8.07 -10.23
C VAL A 75 -3.46 9.38 -10.18
N GLU A 76 -4.78 9.28 -10.18
CA GLU A 76 -5.66 10.46 -10.17
C GLU A 76 -6.12 10.81 -8.77
N LYS A 77 -6.34 9.80 -7.92
CA LYS A 77 -6.87 10.01 -6.58
C LYS A 77 -6.46 8.86 -5.68
N ILE A 78 -6.13 9.17 -4.43
CA ILE A 78 -5.94 8.17 -3.39
C ILE A 78 -6.85 8.52 -2.22
N GLU A 79 -7.70 7.56 -1.84
CA GLU A 79 -8.49 7.67 -0.62
C GLU A 79 -7.76 6.89 0.46
N ILE A 80 -7.45 7.54 1.57
CA ILE A 80 -6.65 6.98 2.65
C ILE A 80 -7.47 6.96 3.93
N GLU A 81 -7.55 5.80 4.57
CA GLU A 81 -8.21 5.64 5.85
C GLU A 81 -7.22 5.05 6.84
N TRP A 82 -6.98 5.74 7.95
CA TRP A 82 -6.13 5.23 9.00
C TRP A 82 -6.98 4.40 9.96
N GLU A 83 -6.48 3.21 10.30
CA GLU A 83 -7.18 2.28 11.17
C GLU A 83 -6.29 1.90 12.34
N LYS A 84 -6.88 1.28 13.34
CA LYS A 84 -6.12 0.80 14.47
C LYS A 84 -5.23 -0.38 14.02
N TYR A 85 -3.96 -0.34 14.42
CA TYR A 85 -3.03 -1.42 14.13
C TYR A 85 -3.51 -2.74 14.76
N ARG A 86 -3.43 -3.82 14.00
CA ARG A 86 -3.88 -5.16 14.45
C ARG A 86 -2.76 -6.18 14.48
N GLY A 87 -1.70 -5.98 13.72
CA GLY A 87 -0.60 -6.94 13.62
C GLY A 87 -1.06 -8.26 13.03
N GLU A 88 -1.96 -8.23 12.04
CA GLU A 88 -2.58 -9.46 11.54
C GLU A 88 -1.85 -10.09 10.36
N PHE A 89 -0.83 -9.44 9.82
CA PHE A 89 -0.15 -9.94 8.62
C PHE A 89 1.28 -10.38 8.93
N ASN A 90 1.72 -11.45 8.26
CA ASN A 90 3.08 -11.93 8.38
C ASN A 90 3.96 -11.48 7.22
N SER A 91 3.36 -11.06 6.11
CA SER A 91 4.08 -10.67 4.92
C SER A 91 3.20 -9.73 4.10
N PHE A 92 3.70 -9.30 2.94
CA PHE A 92 2.91 -8.52 1.99
C PHE A 92 2.63 -9.38 0.77
N GLY A 93 1.35 -9.50 0.41
CA GLY A 93 0.91 -10.36 -0.68
C GLY A 93 0.01 -9.66 -1.68
N ILE A 94 -0.15 -10.32 -2.82
CA ILE A 94 -1.09 -9.90 -3.87
C ILE A 94 -2.34 -10.77 -3.74
N ARG A 95 -3.50 -10.14 -3.73
CA ARG A 95 -4.79 -10.84 -3.70
C ARG A 95 -5.52 -10.67 -5.03
N GLU A 96 -6.39 -11.60 -5.28
CA GLU A 96 -7.25 -11.53 -6.47
C GLU A 96 -8.53 -10.71 -6.21
#